data_9265d8f85b0d1d3ef017bd964e083c56
#
_entry.id   9265d8f85b0d1d3ef017bd964e083c56
#
_cell.length_a   1.000
_cell.length_b   1.000
_cell.length_c   1.000
_cell.angle_alpha   90.00
_cell.angle_beta   90.00
_cell.angle_gamma   90.00
#
_symmetry.space_group_name_H-M   'P 1'
#
loop_
_entity.id
_entity.type
_entity.pdbx_description
1 polymer ?
#
loop_
_entity_poly.entity_id
_entity_poly.type
_entity_poly.pdbx_seq_one_letter_code
_entity_poly.pdbx_strand_id
1 'polypeptide(L)'
;MAWYKKNQNNVDFLQFIEEEKQKIRQVIEAQNRDEYYREMFYGVIRYQYPQYDSLPLEEKNEILHNLVKEYVNELVADMEYSYWFEQYSSASEDIHGFLAELMNSKHPSEAYIFLADLFINKMFSIAFTTNFDDLLGESLSLLGVRSKEIWSDSGETDNTLSKISPNIIKLHGDYMYNNTKNLSGETRKLVLPLWHQLEDALSKGGLIVVGYSGADNSIMYALEKLTEKYSFPLFWCDLKEKIEKNEIHWRVKNLITNSTNGYLVGIDDFDSFIRQIREKYVTYANMRMIRMGEKKSDIYDDTYVERELGMIKKLMDTIIKENEELRNKTTPIPPPPIDLLRKEGIKENG
;
A
#
# COMPACT_ATOMS: atom_id res chain seq x y z
N MET A 1 -4.51 -6.24 -14.47
CA MET A 1 -5.76 -6.91 -14.04
C MET A 1 -6.80 -7.05 -15.15
N ALA A 2 -7.30 -5.98 -15.81
CA ALA A 2 -8.32 -6.09 -16.87
C ALA A 2 -7.85 -6.92 -18.07
N TRP A 3 -6.60 -6.76 -18.50
CA TRP A 3 -6.02 -7.54 -19.61
C TRP A 3 -5.85 -9.02 -19.24
N TYR A 4 -5.41 -9.32 -18.01
CA TYR A 4 -5.32 -10.69 -17.49
C TYR A 4 -6.70 -11.37 -17.51
N LYS A 5 -7.75 -10.68 -17.01
CA LYS A 5 -9.13 -11.20 -17.04
C LYS A 5 -9.62 -11.47 -18.45
N LYS A 6 -9.21 -10.65 -19.45
CA LYS A 6 -9.59 -10.83 -20.85
C LYS A 6 -8.96 -12.06 -21.49
N ASN A 7 -7.75 -12.46 -21.04
CA ASN A 7 -6.99 -13.56 -21.61
C ASN A 7 -6.99 -14.84 -20.75
N GLN A 8 -7.69 -14.87 -19.63
CA GLN A 8 -7.71 -16.00 -18.69
C GLN A 8 -8.19 -17.34 -19.31
N ASN A 9 -8.86 -17.29 -20.48
CA ASN A 9 -9.28 -18.49 -21.22
C ASN A 9 -8.38 -18.82 -22.42
N ASN A 10 -7.29 -18.09 -22.64
CA ASN A 10 -6.33 -18.34 -23.69
C ASN A 10 -5.25 -19.32 -23.16
N VAL A 11 -5.24 -20.54 -23.69
CA VAL A 11 -4.34 -21.61 -23.24
C VAL A 11 -2.87 -21.25 -23.43
N ASP A 12 -2.51 -20.64 -24.57
CA ASP A 12 -1.13 -20.23 -24.86
C ASP A 12 -0.67 -19.13 -23.89
N PHE A 13 -1.57 -18.23 -23.54
CA PHE A 13 -1.29 -17.18 -22.55
C PHE A 13 -1.08 -17.77 -21.14
N LEU A 14 -1.94 -18.69 -20.72
CA LEU A 14 -1.81 -19.34 -19.41
C LEU A 14 -0.53 -20.17 -19.33
N GLN A 15 -0.16 -20.87 -20.40
CA GLN A 15 1.10 -21.60 -20.47
C GLN A 15 2.30 -20.65 -20.36
N PHE A 16 2.29 -19.53 -21.08
CA PHE A 16 3.34 -18.52 -21.01
C PHE A 16 3.49 -17.96 -19.56
N ILE A 17 2.38 -17.60 -18.90
CA ILE A 17 2.43 -17.14 -17.50
C ILE A 17 3.03 -18.22 -16.58
N GLU A 18 2.66 -19.47 -16.75
CA GLU A 18 3.21 -20.55 -15.92
C GLU A 18 4.70 -20.77 -16.17
N GLU A 19 5.16 -20.68 -17.42
CA GLU A 19 6.58 -20.74 -17.76
C GLU A 19 7.38 -19.60 -17.08
N GLU A 20 6.82 -18.37 -17.08
CA GLU A 20 7.46 -17.24 -16.40
C GLU A 20 7.48 -17.41 -14.87
N LYS A 21 6.42 -17.96 -14.26
CA LYS A 21 6.40 -18.31 -12.85
C LYS A 21 7.45 -19.36 -12.48
N GLN A 22 7.71 -20.33 -13.37
CA GLN A 22 8.79 -21.29 -13.17
C GLN A 22 10.18 -20.62 -13.18
N LYS A 23 10.40 -19.59 -14.01
CA LYS A 23 11.64 -18.80 -13.96
C LYS A 23 11.80 -18.08 -12.64
N ILE A 24 10.73 -17.42 -12.14
CA ILE A 24 10.74 -16.78 -10.82
C ILE A 24 11.10 -17.81 -9.73
N ARG A 25 10.48 -19.00 -9.76
CA ARG A 25 10.77 -20.10 -8.84
C ARG A 25 12.23 -20.51 -8.87
N GLN A 26 12.81 -20.69 -10.06
CA GLN A 26 14.22 -21.02 -10.20
C GLN A 26 15.13 -19.94 -9.62
N VAL A 27 14.79 -18.67 -9.80
CA VAL A 27 15.52 -17.55 -9.19
C VAL A 27 15.45 -17.61 -7.66
N ILE A 28 14.28 -17.90 -7.09
CA ILE A 28 14.08 -18.02 -5.64
C ILE A 28 14.94 -19.17 -5.09
N GLU A 29 14.89 -20.34 -5.73
CA GLU A 29 15.60 -21.54 -5.27
C GLU A 29 17.13 -21.46 -5.47
N ALA A 30 17.59 -20.79 -6.53
CA ALA A 30 19.01 -20.68 -6.87
C ALA A 30 19.76 -19.61 -6.08
N GLN A 31 19.05 -18.64 -5.48
CA GLN A 31 19.70 -17.51 -4.83
C GLN A 31 20.02 -17.82 -3.37
N ASN A 32 21.34 -17.87 -3.09
CA ASN A 32 21.87 -17.84 -1.72
C ASN A 32 21.75 -16.40 -1.18
N ARG A 33 20.53 -15.99 -0.83
CA ARG A 33 20.20 -14.64 -0.31
C ARG A 33 19.85 -14.71 1.18
N ASP A 34 20.73 -15.25 1.98
CA ASP A 34 20.48 -15.52 3.40
C ASP A 34 20.00 -14.29 4.18
N GLU A 35 20.57 -13.11 3.91
CA GLU A 35 20.13 -11.87 4.57
C GLU A 35 18.72 -11.48 4.14
N TYR A 36 18.41 -11.54 2.85
CA TYR A 36 17.10 -11.21 2.31
C TYR A 36 16.01 -12.13 2.85
N TYR A 37 16.24 -13.44 2.85
CA TYR A 37 15.27 -14.39 3.39
C TYR A 37 15.14 -14.30 4.91
N ARG A 38 16.21 -13.98 5.61
CA ARG A 38 16.16 -13.71 7.06
C ARG A 38 15.26 -12.54 7.39
N GLU A 39 15.32 -11.45 6.61
CA GLU A 39 14.44 -10.31 6.76
C GLU A 39 13.00 -10.67 6.38
N MET A 40 12.81 -11.39 5.29
CA MET A 40 11.50 -11.82 4.82
C MET A 40 10.79 -12.76 5.80
N PHE A 41 11.50 -13.70 6.38
CA PHE A 41 10.97 -14.63 7.37
C PHE A 41 11.15 -14.18 8.81
N TYR A 42 11.49 -12.91 9.03
CA TYR A 42 11.79 -12.41 10.38
C TYR A 42 10.70 -12.76 11.39
N GLY A 43 9.44 -12.46 11.09
CA GLY A 43 8.31 -12.76 11.97
C GLY A 43 8.17 -14.28 12.26
N VAL A 44 8.32 -15.13 11.23
CA VAL A 44 8.28 -16.59 11.39
C VAL A 44 9.43 -17.08 12.25
N ILE A 45 10.65 -16.66 11.93
CA ILE A 45 11.86 -17.06 12.65
C ILE A 45 11.75 -16.68 14.11
N ARG A 46 11.32 -15.48 14.41
CA ARG A 46 11.23 -14.95 15.78
C ARG A 46 10.32 -15.77 16.66
N TYR A 47 9.21 -16.27 16.12
CA TYR A 47 8.20 -16.99 16.91
C TYR A 47 8.36 -18.51 16.86
N GLN A 48 8.75 -19.09 15.73
CA GLN A 48 8.89 -20.53 15.60
C GLN A 48 10.29 -21.04 16.01
N TYR A 49 11.31 -20.21 15.89
CA TYR A 49 12.70 -20.54 16.18
C TYR A 49 13.35 -19.52 17.14
N PRO A 50 12.86 -19.36 18.38
CA PRO A 50 13.33 -18.30 19.29
C PRO A 50 14.84 -18.39 19.60
N GLN A 51 15.46 -19.56 19.44
CA GLN A 51 16.90 -19.80 19.59
C GLN A 51 17.72 -19.50 18.32
N TYR A 52 17.10 -19.07 17.21
CA TYR A 52 17.74 -18.93 15.90
C TYR A 52 19.06 -18.16 15.95
N ASP A 53 19.10 -17.02 16.66
CA ASP A 53 20.27 -16.17 16.71
C ASP A 53 21.49 -16.85 17.35
N SER A 54 21.28 -17.84 18.23
CA SER A 54 22.32 -18.62 18.91
C SER A 54 22.76 -19.85 18.16
N LEU A 55 22.07 -20.25 17.07
CA LEU A 55 22.39 -21.45 16.30
C LEU A 55 23.67 -21.27 15.45
N PRO A 56 24.38 -22.37 15.14
CA PRO A 56 25.43 -22.38 14.13
C PRO A 56 24.92 -21.93 12.77
N LEU A 57 25.82 -21.41 11.92
CA LEU A 57 25.46 -20.90 10.59
C LEU A 57 24.80 -21.98 9.70
N GLU A 58 25.28 -23.21 9.78
CA GLU A 58 24.72 -24.34 9.02
C GLU A 58 23.26 -24.60 9.37
N GLU A 59 22.92 -24.63 10.66
CA GLU A 59 21.54 -24.80 11.10
C GLU A 59 20.63 -23.61 10.75
N LYS A 60 21.16 -22.39 10.82
CA LYS A 60 20.45 -21.19 10.35
C LYS A 60 20.10 -21.29 8.87
N ASN A 61 21.06 -21.71 8.05
CA ASN A 61 20.86 -21.85 6.61
C ASN A 61 19.89 -22.99 6.29
N GLU A 62 19.91 -24.09 7.04
CA GLU A 62 18.95 -25.17 6.89
C GLU A 62 17.52 -24.73 7.19
N ILE A 63 17.31 -23.97 8.28
CA ILE A 63 16.01 -23.38 8.62
C ILE A 63 15.52 -22.47 7.49
N LEU A 64 16.36 -21.55 7.00
CA LEU A 64 15.99 -20.65 5.91
C LEU A 64 15.63 -21.41 4.63
N HIS A 65 16.43 -22.42 4.28
CA HIS A 65 16.17 -23.26 3.10
C HIS A 65 14.83 -23.99 3.21
N ASN A 66 14.50 -24.51 4.39
CA ASN A 66 13.23 -25.18 4.63
C ASN A 66 12.05 -24.20 4.55
N LEU A 67 12.18 -22.99 5.11
CA LEU A 67 11.16 -21.93 4.99
C LEU A 67 10.96 -21.49 3.54
N VAL A 68 12.03 -21.29 2.78
CA VAL A 68 11.92 -20.97 1.34
C VAL A 68 11.18 -22.07 0.58
N LYS A 69 11.43 -23.34 0.85
CA LYS A 69 10.70 -24.44 0.23
C LYS A 69 9.23 -24.49 0.62
N GLU A 70 8.94 -24.25 1.90
CA GLU A 70 7.58 -24.25 2.44
C GLU A 70 6.73 -23.15 1.81
N TYR A 71 7.31 -21.94 1.67
CA TYR A 71 6.60 -20.75 1.20
C TYR A 71 6.91 -20.39 -0.27
N VAL A 72 7.46 -21.31 -1.06
CA VAL A 72 7.90 -20.97 -2.42
C VAL A 72 6.79 -20.44 -3.34
N ASN A 73 5.57 -20.94 -3.18
CA ASN A 73 4.44 -20.49 -4.00
C ASN A 73 4.02 -19.06 -3.65
N GLU A 74 4.01 -18.75 -2.37
CA GLU A 74 3.73 -17.41 -1.85
C GLU A 74 4.83 -16.44 -2.29
N LEU A 75 6.10 -16.84 -2.20
CA LEU A 75 7.23 -16.03 -2.65
C LEU A 75 7.17 -15.76 -4.16
N VAL A 76 6.76 -16.75 -4.97
CA VAL A 76 6.53 -16.54 -6.41
C VAL A 76 5.44 -15.51 -6.64
N ALA A 77 4.31 -15.59 -5.92
CA ALA A 77 3.22 -14.64 -6.04
C ALA A 77 3.62 -13.22 -5.61
N ASP A 78 4.42 -13.09 -4.56
CA ASP A 78 4.92 -11.80 -4.06
C ASP A 78 5.89 -11.14 -5.05
N MET A 79 6.75 -11.94 -5.70
CA MET A 79 7.71 -11.45 -6.68
C MET A 79 7.10 -11.20 -8.07
N GLU A 80 5.92 -11.75 -8.36
CA GLU A 80 5.30 -11.69 -9.69
C GLU A 80 5.07 -10.25 -10.14
N TYR A 81 4.60 -9.36 -9.24
CA TYR A 81 4.39 -7.96 -9.57
C TYR A 81 5.67 -7.24 -10.00
N SER A 82 6.71 -7.32 -9.18
CA SER A 82 8.00 -6.67 -9.47
C SER A 82 8.65 -7.26 -10.72
N TYR A 83 8.56 -8.57 -10.90
CA TYR A 83 9.06 -9.25 -12.10
C TYR A 83 8.40 -8.71 -13.37
N TRP A 84 7.07 -8.64 -13.43
CA TRP A 84 6.37 -8.09 -14.60
C TRP A 84 6.65 -6.61 -14.81
N PHE A 85 6.79 -5.86 -13.73
CA PHE A 85 7.15 -4.46 -13.80
C PHE A 85 8.58 -4.26 -14.38
N GLU A 86 9.53 -5.09 -13.97
CA GLU A 86 10.91 -5.09 -14.51
C GLU A 86 10.92 -5.46 -16.00
N GLN A 87 10.17 -6.50 -16.40
CA GLN A 87 10.07 -6.86 -17.83
C GLN A 87 9.45 -5.74 -18.66
N TYR A 88 8.44 -5.07 -18.13
CA TYR A 88 7.81 -3.93 -18.82
C TYR A 88 8.75 -2.72 -18.90
N SER A 89 9.47 -2.38 -17.84
CA SER A 89 10.37 -1.24 -17.82
C SER A 89 11.61 -1.43 -18.69
N SER A 90 12.08 -2.67 -18.86
CA SER A 90 13.16 -2.99 -19.79
C SER A 90 12.72 -2.91 -21.26
N ALA A 91 11.44 -3.14 -21.54
CA ALA A 91 10.84 -3.09 -22.87
C ALA A 91 10.28 -1.72 -23.27
N SER A 92 10.15 -0.79 -22.32
CA SER A 92 9.57 0.55 -22.54
C SER A 92 10.59 1.63 -22.23
N GLU A 93 10.81 2.54 -23.19
CA GLU A 93 11.70 3.70 -23.01
C GLU A 93 11.15 4.74 -22.03
N ASP A 94 9.83 4.71 -21.75
CA ASP A 94 9.17 5.70 -20.91
C ASP A 94 8.11 5.08 -19.97
N ILE A 95 8.57 4.43 -18.93
CA ILE A 95 7.67 3.90 -17.88
C ILE A 95 6.99 5.02 -17.07
N HIS A 96 7.65 6.17 -16.94
CA HIS A 96 7.09 7.31 -16.21
C HIS A 96 5.95 7.95 -16.98
N GLY A 97 6.08 8.09 -18.31
CA GLY A 97 5.00 8.54 -19.17
C GLY A 97 3.79 7.61 -19.09
N PHE A 98 4.01 6.31 -19.08
CA PHE A 98 2.95 5.32 -18.89
C PHE A 98 2.26 5.44 -17.52
N LEU A 99 3.02 5.56 -16.42
CA LEU A 99 2.46 5.76 -15.09
C LEU A 99 1.71 7.09 -14.99
N ALA A 100 2.28 8.17 -15.55
CA ALA A 100 1.64 9.48 -15.57
C ALA A 100 0.29 9.44 -16.33
N GLU A 101 0.22 8.76 -17.47
CA GLU A 101 -1.03 8.58 -18.21
C GLU A 101 -2.09 7.81 -17.40
N LEU A 102 -1.66 6.74 -16.71
CA LEU A 102 -2.54 5.97 -15.83
C LEU A 102 -3.08 6.79 -14.65
N MET A 103 -2.27 7.68 -14.08
CA MET A 103 -2.61 8.45 -12.88
C MET A 103 -3.39 9.73 -13.23
N ASN A 104 -3.02 10.44 -14.30
CA ASN A 104 -3.68 11.69 -14.72
C ASN A 104 -5.17 11.53 -15.05
N SER A 105 -5.64 10.32 -15.29
CA SER A 105 -7.07 10.02 -15.54
C SER A 105 -7.85 9.70 -14.25
N LYS A 106 -7.22 9.75 -13.08
CA LYS A 106 -7.83 9.42 -11.81
C LYS A 106 -8.21 10.69 -11.06
N HIS A 107 -9.40 10.66 -10.48
CA HIS A 107 -9.86 11.70 -9.55
C HIS A 107 -10.24 11.06 -8.23
N PRO A 108 -10.15 11.80 -7.10
CA PRO A 108 -10.53 11.29 -5.80
C PRO A 108 -11.99 10.80 -5.78
N SER A 109 -12.22 9.64 -5.17
CA SER A 109 -13.56 9.20 -4.83
C SER A 109 -14.10 9.98 -3.61
N GLU A 110 -15.39 9.81 -3.31
CA GLU A 110 -15.99 10.33 -2.09
C GLU A 110 -15.21 9.95 -0.83
N ALA A 111 -14.71 8.72 -0.78
CA ALA A 111 -13.93 8.24 0.35
C ALA A 111 -12.64 9.03 0.57
N TYR A 112 -11.95 9.43 -0.51
CA TYR A 112 -10.77 10.28 -0.37
C TYR A 112 -11.10 11.66 0.18
N ILE A 113 -12.25 12.25 -0.18
CA ILE A 113 -12.74 13.52 0.39
C ILE A 113 -13.05 13.33 1.89
N PHE A 114 -13.71 12.25 2.27
CA PHE A 114 -13.98 11.94 3.68
C PHE A 114 -12.70 11.65 4.47
N LEU A 115 -11.74 10.96 3.85
CA LEU A 115 -10.44 10.73 4.45
C LEU A 115 -9.70 12.05 4.68
N ALA A 116 -9.71 12.96 3.70
CA ALA A 116 -9.12 14.30 3.83
C ALA A 116 -9.80 15.10 4.97
N ASP A 117 -11.13 15.04 5.10
CA ASP A 117 -11.87 15.65 6.21
C ASP A 117 -11.42 15.09 7.58
N LEU A 118 -11.20 13.79 7.70
CA LEU A 118 -10.67 13.17 8.92
C LEU A 118 -9.25 13.65 9.27
N PHE A 119 -8.39 13.90 8.27
CA PHE A 119 -7.08 14.52 8.46
C PHE A 119 -7.18 15.98 8.90
N ILE A 120 -8.07 16.76 8.30
CA ILE A 120 -8.32 18.18 8.67
C ILE A 120 -8.78 18.25 10.13
N ASN A 121 -9.65 17.34 10.53
CA ASN A 121 -10.17 17.25 11.90
C ASN A 121 -9.19 16.57 12.89
N LYS A 122 -7.95 16.31 12.48
CA LYS A 122 -6.89 15.74 13.33
C LYS A 122 -7.19 14.34 13.91
N MET A 123 -8.11 13.59 13.30
CA MET A 123 -8.28 12.18 13.63
C MET A 123 -7.08 11.35 13.17
N PHE A 124 -6.58 11.67 11.99
CA PHE A 124 -5.33 11.14 11.46
C PHE A 124 -4.28 12.25 11.36
N SER A 125 -3.02 11.92 11.57
CA SER A 125 -1.90 12.87 11.52
C SER A 125 -0.96 12.61 10.35
N ILE A 126 -0.80 11.35 9.96
CA ILE A 126 0.13 10.90 8.93
C ILE A 126 -0.55 9.83 8.08
N ALA A 127 -0.42 9.95 6.76
CA ALA A 127 -0.71 8.89 5.82
C ALA A 127 0.60 8.30 5.29
N PHE A 128 0.80 7.01 5.44
CA PHE A 128 1.83 6.27 4.72
C PHE A 128 1.16 5.60 3.52
N THR A 129 1.69 5.80 2.33
CA THR A 129 1.14 5.19 1.12
C THR A 129 2.21 4.51 0.27
N THR A 130 1.85 3.37 -0.31
CA THR A 130 2.62 2.69 -1.35
C THR A 130 2.14 3.07 -2.75
N ASN A 131 1.04 3.81 -2.84
CA ASN A 131 0.50 4.27 -4.11
C ASN A 131 1.34 5.42 -4.67
N PHE A 132 1.40 5.47 -5.98
CA PHE A 132 2.06 6.55 -6.71
C PHE A 132 1.13 7.72 -7.00
N ASP A 133 -0.20 7.53 -6.89
CA ASP A 133 -1.19 8.57 -7.11
C ASP A 133 -1.14 9.66 -6.04
N ASP A 134 -1.83 10.77 -6.34
CA ASP A 134 -1.89 11.97 -5.50
C ASP A 134 -3.29 12.24 -4.95
N LEU A 135 -4.16 11.22 -4.98
CA LEU A 135 -5.59 11.34 -4.70
C LEU A 135 -5.89 11.95 -3.32
N LEU A 136 -5.09 11.62 -2.29
CA LEU A 136 -5.26 12.22 -0.96
C LEU A 136 -4.79 13.68 -0.93
N GLY A 137 -3.66 14.00 -1.56
CA GLY A 137 -3.15 15.37 -1.69
C GLY A 137 -4.12 16.27 -2.45
N GLU A 138 -4.65 15.76 -3.56
CA GLU A 138 -5.68 16.43 -4.34
C GLU A 138 -6.95 16.67 -3.53
N SER A 139 -7.42 15.67 -2.78
CA SER A 139 -8.60 15.80 -1.91
C SER A 139 -8.43 16.85 -0.82
N LEU A 140 -7.25 16.91 -0.19
CA LEU A 140 -6.92 17.96 0.78
C LEU A 140 -6.91 19.35 0.12
N SER A 141 -6.35 19.46 -1.08
CA SER A 141 -6.32 20.69 -1.86
C SER A 141 -7.72 21.17 -2.25
N LEU A 142 -8.62 20.26 -2.64
CA LEU A 142 -10.03 20.55 -2.93
C LEU A 142 -10.76 21.11 -1.70
N LEU A 143 -10.37 20.67 -0.50
CA LEU A 143 -10.89 21.20 0.78
C LEU A 143 -10.10 22.43 1.29
N GLY A 144 -9.22 23.01 0.47
CA GLY A 144 -8.47 24.23 0.79
C GLY A 144 -7.30 24.02 1.75
N VAL A 145 -6.86 22.78 1.96
CA VAL A 145 -5.75 22.44 2.86
C VAL A 145 -4.57 21.90 2.07
N ARG A 146 -3.37 22.41 2.37
CA ARG A 146 -2.13 21.89 1.79
C ARG A 146 -1.58 20.76 2.66
N SER A 147 -1.26 19.63 2.05
CA SER A 147 -0.46 18.57 2.66
C SER A 147 1.03 18.88 2.61
N LYS A 148 1.79 18.26 3.51
CA LYS A 148 3.23 18.08 3.34
C LYS A 148 3.48 16.67 2.82
N GLU A 149 4.06 16.59 1.65
CA GLU A 149 4.42 15.31 1.02
C GLU A 149 5.90 15.03 1.21
N ILE A 150 6.22 13.78 1.51
CA ILE A 150 7.57 13.30 1.77
C ILE A 150 7.75 11.98 1.02
N TRP A 151 8.88 11.82 0.33
CA TRP A 151 9.29 10.59 -0.36
C TRP A 151 10.79 10.32 -0.20
N SER A 152 11.22 9.11 -0.53
CA SER A 152 12.55 8.60 -0.19
C SER A 152 13.73 9.43 -0.70
N ASP A 153 13.55 10.15 -1.82
CA ASP A 153 14.62 10.92 -2.47
C ASP A 153 14.43 12.43 -2.34
N SER A 154 13.56 12.88 -1.45
CA SER A 154 13.29 14.30 -1.17
C SER A 154 14.48 15.05 -0.55
N GLY A 155 15.72 14.67 -0.88
CA GLY A 155 16.95 15.30 -0.44
C GLY A 155 17.09 15.44 1.08
N GLU A 156 18.28 15.60 1.59
CA GLU A 156 18.55 15.66 3.05
C GLU A 156 17.83 16.81 3.81
N THR A 157 17.06 17.64 3.11
CA THR A 157 16.79 18.97 3.63
C THR A 157 15.52 19.13 4.44
N ASP A 158 14.48 18.31 4.32
CA ASP A 158 13.30 18.51 5.19
C ASP A 158 12.35 17.31 5.30
N ASN A 159 12.83 16.23 5.91
CA ASN A 159 11.98 15.11 6.33
C ASN A 159 11.20 15.39 7.64
N THR A 160 11.20 16.64 8.12
CA THR A 160 10.49 17.02 9.33
C THR A 160 8.99 17.03 9.08
N LEU A 161 8.24 16.29 9.88
CA LEU A 161 6.78 16.30 9.80
C LEU A 161 6.20 17.69 10.11
N SER A 162 5.21 18.09 9.33
CA SER A 162 4.45 19.31 9.61
C SER A 162 3.61 19.12 10.87
N LYS A 163 3.61 20.09 11.77
CA LYS A 163 2.71 20.15 12.93
C LYS A 163 1.34 20.78 12.61
N ILE A 164 1.25 21.44 11.48
CA ILE A 164 0.06 22.23 11.09
C ILE A 164 -0.72 21.53 9.99
N SER A 165 -0.02 21.00 8.99
CA SER A 165 -0.60 20.38 7.80
C SER A 165 -0.61 18.86 7.92
N PRO A 166 -1.56 18.17 7.27
CA PRO A 166 -1.48 16.72 7.08
C PRO A 166 -0.16 16.31 6.41
N ASN A 167 0.38 15.18 6.84
CA ASN A 167 1.60 14.63 6.26
C ASN A 167 1.25 13.39 5.43
N ILE A 168 1.73 13.35 4.19
CA ILE A 168 1.63 12.20 3.29
C ILE A 168 3.04 11.71 3.01
N ILE A 169 3.30 10.44 3.32
CA ILE A 169 4.61 9.81 3.14
C ILE A 169 4.49 8.71 2.11
N LYS A 170 5.11 8.94 0.94
CA LYS A 170 5.15 7.99 -0.16
C LYS A 170 6.33 7.04 0.02
N LEU A 171 6.05 5.80 0.41
CA LEU A 171 7.07 4.81 0.79
C LEU A 171 7.85 4.28 -0.41
N HIS A 172 7.24 4.23 -1.59
CA HIS A 172 7.84 3.74 -2.84
C HIS A 172 8.16 4.86 -3.84
N GLY A 173 8.17 6.11 -3.39
CA GLY A 173 8.43 7.27 -4.24
C GLY A 173 7.19 7.84 -4.90
N ASP A 174 7.41 8.76 -5.83
CA ASP A 174 6.35 9.48 -6.55
C ASP A 174 6.59 9.42 -8.05
N TYR A 175 5.55 9.15 -8.85
CA TYR A 175 5.66 9.05 -10.30
C TYR A 175 6.02 10.39 -10.98
N MET A 176 5.64 11.51 -10.37
CA MET A 176 5.92 12.85 -10.93
C MET A 176 7.41 13.22 -10.87
N TYR A 177 8.17 12.63 -9.94
CA TYR A 177 9.56 12.99 -9.67
C TYR A 177 10.58 11.96 -10.16
N ASN A 178 10.17 11.01 -10.98
CA ASN A 178 11.05 9.99 -11.58
C ASN A 178 11.80 9.12 -10.53
N ASN A 179 11.19 8.92 -9.37
CA ASN A 179 11.79 8.21 -8.24
C ASN A 179 10.93 7.05 -7.72
N THR A 180 10.15 6.43 -8.60
CA THR A 180 9.34 5.27 -8.27
C THR A 180 10.21 4.04 -7.99
N LYS A 181 9.93 3.35 -6.88
CA LYS A 181 10.63 2.14 -6.46
C LYS A 181 9.73 0.93 -6.61
N ASN A 182 9.81 0.28 -7.75
CA ASN A 182 9.03 -0.94 -8.05
C ASN A 182 9.91 -2.15 -8.36
N LEU A 183 11.21 -1.93 -8.58
CA LEU A 183 12.12 -3.01 -8.89
C LEU A 183 12.50 -3.75 -7.61
N SER A 184 12.62 -5.06 -7.69
CA SER A 184 12.94 -5.92 -6.53
C SER A 184 14.25 -5.53 -5.82
N GLY A 185 15.17 -4.87 -6.53
CA GLY A 185 16.42 -4.32 -5.99
C GLY A 185 16.24 -3.02 -5.20
N GLU A 186 15.23 -2.22 -5.55
CA GLU A 186 15.01 -0.88 -5.00
C GLU A 186 14.13 -0.89 -3.75
N THR A 187 13.19 -1.84 -3.67
CA THR A 187 12.22 -1.97 -2.57
C THR A 187 12.72 -2.85 -1.42
N ARG A 188 13.97 -3.31 -1.46
CA ARG A 188 14.50 -4.27 -0.47
C ARG A 188 14.50 -3.75 0.96
N LYS A 189 14.80 -2.47 1.16
CA LYS A 189 14.84 -1.85 2.49
C LYS A 189 14.17 -0.49 2.46
N LEU A 190 13.33 -0.25 3.45
CA LEU A 190 12.83 1.08 3.71
C LEU A 190 14.03 1.98 4.03
N VAL A 191 14.17 3.12 3.32
CA VAL A 191 15.26 4.05 3.58
C VAL A 191 15.18 4.59 5.00
N LEU A 192 16.35 4.79 5.62
CA LEU A 192 16.46 5.11 7.04
C LEU A 192 15.56 6.30 7.51
N PRO A 193 15.44 7.41 6.77
CA PRO A 193 14.53 8.48 7.15
C PRO A 193 13.06 8.06 7.24
N LEU A 194 12.57 7.25 6.29
CA LEU A 194 11.19 6.76 6.31
C LEU A 194 10.96 5.74 7.44
N TRP A 195 11.95 4.91 7.73
CA TRP A 195 11.94 4.04 8.90
C TRP A 195 11.74 4.83 10.19
N HIS A 196 12.52 5.88 10.41
CA HIS A 196 12.41 6.70 11.61
C HIS A 196 11.06 7.42 11.71
N GLN A 197 10.49 7.84 10.59
CA GLN A 197 9.16 8.46 10.60
C GLN A 197 8.06 7.46 10.95
N LEU A 198 8.13 6.23 10.41
CA LEU A 198 7.22 5.15 10.76
C LEU A 198 7.37 4.78 12.25
N GLU A 199 8.60 4.61 12.71
CA GLU A 199 8.90 4.33 14.13
C GLU A 199 8.37 5.43 15.06
N ASP A 200 8.62 6.69 14.75
CA ASP A 200 8.12 7.82 15.54
C ASP A 200 6.60 7.85 15.60
N ALA A 201 5.94 7.63 14.47
CA ALA A 201 4.48 7.58 14.39
C ALA A 201 3.90 6.44 15.24
N LEU A 202 4.45 5.22 15.12
CA LEU A 202 3.95 4.03 15.82
C LEU A 202 4.31 4.01 17.32
N SER A 203 5.36 4.70 17.71
CA SER A 203 5.68 4.88 19.13
C SER A 203 4.66 5.76 19.88
N LYS A 204 3.86 6.54 19.17
CA LYS A 204 2.93 7.54 19.73
C LYS A 204 1.46 7.25 19.42
N GLY A 205 1.18 6.39 18.45
CA GLY A 205 -0.18 6.15 17.96
C GLY A 205 -0.40 4.74 17.45
N GLY A 206 -1.62 4.49 16.93
CA GLY A 206 -1.97 3.25 16.25
C GLY A 206 -1.80 3.35 14.74
N LEU A 207 -1.93 2.20 14.07
CA LEU A 207 -1.89 2.07 12.63
C LEU A 207 -3.17 1.42 12.11
N ILE A 208 -3.76 2.03 11.11
CA ILE A 208 -4.83 1.42 10.31
C ILE A 208 -4.25 1.17 8.91
N VAL A 209 -4.24 -0.08 8.48
CA VAL A 209 -3.77 -0.49 7.16
C VAL A 209 -4.99 -0.82 6.31
N VAL A 210 -5.10 -0.24 5.12
CA VAL A 210 -6.20 -0.48 4.19
C VAL A 210 -5.68 -0.64 2.76
N GLY A 211 -6.13 -1.68 2.07
CA GLY A 211 -5.80 -1.91 0.66
C GLY A 211 -4.35 -2.32 0.39
N TYR A 212 -3.60 -2.69 1.41
CA TYR A 212 -2.23 -3.16 1.30
C TYR A 212 -2.16 -4.68 1.51
N SER A 213 -1.52 -5.39 0.57
CA SER A 213 -1.51 -6.87 0.58
C SER A 213 -0.59 -7.48 1.64
N GLY A 214 0.48 -6.79 2.03
CA GLY A 214 1.52 -7.34 2.89
C GLY A 214 2.63 -8.10 2.15
N ALA A 215 2.70 -7.98 0.82
CA ALA A 215 3.71 -8.67 0.01
C ALA A 215 5.09 -7.98 0.00
N ASP A 216 5.14 -6.68 0.28
CA ASP A 216 6.38 -5.91 0.26
C ASP A 216 7.28 -6.22 1.46
N ASN A 217 8.50 -6.70 1.18
CA ASN A 217 9.42 -7.08 2.23
C ASN A 217 9.85 -5.91 3.12
N SER A 218 10.10 -4.74 2.54
CA SER A 218 10.67 -3.61 3.28
C SER A 218 9.72 -3.08 4.35
N ILE A 219 8.44 -2.98 4.00
CA ILE A 219 7.40 -2.48 4.90
C ILE A 219 7.02 -3.54 5.93
N MET A 220 6.82 -4.79 5.49
CA MET A 220 6.46 -5.86 6.42
C MET A 220 7.55 -6.13 7.45
N TYR A 221 8.82 -6.15 7.04
CA TYR A 221 9.94 -6.28 7.95
C TYR A 221 9.99 -5.13 8.98
N ALA A 222 9.73 -3.89 8.52
CA ALA A 222 9.64 -2.75 9.42
C ALA A 222 8.50 -2.91 10.44
N LEU A 223 7.31 -3.30 10.01
CA LEU A 223 6.17 -3.51 10.90
C LEU A 223 6.41 -4.65 11.89
N GLU A 224 6.97 -5.77 11.45
CA GLU A 224 7.32 -6.91 12.32
C GLU A 224 8.32 -6.50 13.42
N LYS A 225 9.33 -5.72 13.07
CA LYS A 225 10.30 -5.16 14.02
C LYS A 225 9.66 -4.18 15.01
N LEU A 226 8.79 -3.31 14.51
CA LEU A 226 8.19 -2.26 15.34
C LEU A 226 7.10 -2.82 16.25
N THR A 227 6.36 -3.85 15.86
CA THR A 227 5.40 -4.55 16.74
C THR A 227 6.10 -5.32 17.87
N GLU A 228 7.33 -5.77 17.66
CA GLU A 228 8.15 -6.34 18.75
C GLU A 228 8.61 -5.28 19.73
N LYS A 229 8.96 -4.09 19.22
CA LYS A 229 9.51 -2.99 20.04
C LYS A 229 8.44 -2.17 20.78
N TYR A 230 7.28 -1.99 20.15
CA TYR A 230 6.22 -1.11 20.65
C TYR A 230 4.87 -1.85 20.64
N SER A 231 4.09 -1.64 21.70
CA SER A 231 2.72 -2.14 21.79
C SER A 231 1.75 -1.05 21.31
N PHE A 232 1.49 -0.98 20.01
CA PHE A 232 0.53 -0.06 19.41
C PHE A 232 -0.67 -0.80 18.83
N PRO A 233 -1.88 -0.19 18.79
CA PRO A 233 -3.02 -0.76 18.09
C PRO A 233 -2.75 -0.85 16.59
N LEU A 234 -2.83 -2.06 16.05
CA LEU A 234 -2.68 -2.34 14.61
C LEU A 234 -3.99 -2.92 14.07
N PHE A 235 -4.67 -2.15 13.22
CA PHE A 235 -5.88 -2.58 12.54
C PHE A 235 -5.55 -2.86 11.08
N TRP A 236 -5.57 -4.14 10.69
CA TRP A 236 -5.37 -4.55 9.31
C TRP A 236 -6.70 -4.80 8.64
N CYS A 237 -7.08 -3.92 7.70
CA CYS A 237 -8.35 -4.00 7.01
C CYS A 237 -8.18 -4.72 5.67
N ASP A 238 -8.94 -5.79 5.46
CA ASP A 238 -9.02 -6.49 4.17
C ASP A 238 -10.47 -6.83 3.85
N LEU A 239 -10.75 -7.24 2.62
CA LEU A 239 -12.10 -7.61 2.20
C LEU A 239 -12.63 -8.77 3.04
N LYS A 240 -13.87 -8.66 3.51
CA LYS A 240 -14.54 -9.72 4.29
C LYS A 240 -14.45 -11.07 3.58
N GLU A 241 -14.69 -11.08 2.27
CA GLU A 241 -14.63 -12.28 1.45
C GLU A 241 -13.25 -12.97 1.50
N LYS A 242 -12.15 -12.21 1.48
CA LYS A 242 -10.80 -12.76 1.60
C LYS A 242 -10.54 -13.34 3.00
N ILE A 243 -11.04 -12.65 4.04
CA ILE A 243 -10.88 -13.12 5.42
C ILE A 243 -11.64 -14.45 5.60
N GLU A 244 -12.88 -14.52 5.12
CA GLU A 244 -13.72 -15.74 5.20
C GLU A 244 -13.14 -16.91 4.43
N LYS A 245 -12.51 -16.65 3.27
CA LYS A 245 -11.81 -17.66 2.47
C LYS A 245 -10.39 -17.98 2.96
N ASN A 246 -9.94 -17.33 4.04
CA ASN A 246 -8.57 -17.44 4.55
C ASN A 246 -7.47 -17.07 3.53
N GLU A 247 -7.78 -16.14 2.60
CA GLU A 247 -6.89 -15.65 1.53
C GLU A 247 -6.05 -14.45 1.97
N ILE A 248 -5.86 -14.25 3.26
CA ILE A 248 -4.99 -13.21 3.80
C ILE A 248 -3.52 -13.64 3.66
N HIS A 249 -2.67 -12.69 3.28
CA HIS A 249 -1.24 -12.93 3.11
C HIS A 249 -0.62 -13.54 4.38
N TRP A 250 0.26 -14.53 4.23
CA TRP A 250 0.85 -15.29 5.33
C TRP A 250 1.61 -14.40 6.34
N ARG A 251 2.33 -13.37 5.88
CA ARG A 251 3.03 -12.42 6.78
C ARG A 251 2.06 -11.59 7.60
N VAL A 252 0.94 -11.19 7.01
CA VAL A 252 -0.11 -10.45 7.72
C VAL A 252 -0.72 -11.31 8.82
N LYS A 253 -1.04 -12.58 8.51
CA LYS A 253 -1.52 -13.53 9.52
C LYS A 253 -0.54 -13.65 10.69
N ASN A 254 0.74 -13.82 10.36
CA ASN A 254 1.82 -13.93 11.35
C ASN A 254 1.93 -12.66 12.20
N LEU A 255 1.97 -11.49 11.55
CA LEU A 255 2.06 -10.19 12.22
C LEU A 255 0.89 -9.97 13.18
N ILE A 256 -0.34 -10.22 12.76
CA ILE A 256 -1.54 -10.03 13.58
C ILE A 256 -1.59 -11.05 14.73
N THR A 257 -1.30 -12.32 14.47
CA THR A 257 -1.32 -13.38 15.49
C THR A 257 -0.30 -13.10 16.61
N ASN A 258 0.85 -12.54 16.25
CA ASN A 258 1.95 -12.33 17.17
C ASN A 258 1.97 -10.90 17.78
N SER A 259 1.12 -10.01 17.30
CA SER A 259 0.96 -8.67 17.87
C SER A 259 0.05 -8.71 19.10
N THR A 260 0.44 -8.03 20.17
CA THR A 260 -0.37 -7.92 21.41
C THR A 260 -1.66 -7.12 21.19
N ASN A 261 -1.68 -6.20 20.23
CA ASN A 261 -2.80 -5.31 19.90
C ASN A 261 -3.10 -5.32 18.38
N GLY A 262 -2.94 -6.48 17.73
CA GLY A 262 -3.23 -6.65 16.31
C GLY A 262 -4.67 -7.13 16.07
N TYR A 263 -5.36 -6.51 15.13
CA TYR A 263 -6.74 -6.81 14.77
C TYR A 263 -6.89 -6.95 13.26
N LEU A 264 -7.48 -8.05 12.81
CA LEU A 264 -7.90 -8.21 11.42
C LEU A 264 -9.34 -7.71 11.29
N VAL A 265 -9.57 -6.75 10.41
CA VAL A 265 -10.85 -6.05 10.24
C VAL A 265 -11.41 -6.32 8.85
N GLY A 266 -12.57 -6.97 8.79
CA GLY A 266 -13.28 -7.22 7.53
C GLY A 266 -14.03 -5.97 7.06
N ILE A 267 -13.74 -5.49 5.86
CA ILE A 267 -14.42 -4.39 5.21
C ILE A 267 -15.09 -4.85 3.92
N ASP A 268 -16.18 -4.18 3.51
CA ASP A 268 -16.82 -4.48 2.23
C ASP A 268 -16.04 -3.85 1.07
N ASP A 269 -15.65 -2.59 1.23
CA ASP A 269 -14.79 -1.81 0.33
C ASP A 269 -14.21 -0.59 1.08
N PHE A 270 -13.28 0.12 0.42
CA PHE A 270 -12.62 1.30 0.99
C PHE A 270 -13.61 2.45 1.22
N ASP A 271 -14.49 2.72 0.25
CA ASP A 271 -15.39 3.87 0.29
C ASP A 271 -16.39 3.75 1.44
N SER A 272 -17.03 2.59 1.60
CA SER A 272 -17.97 2.32 2.69
C SER A 272 -17.29 2.34 4.06
N PHE A 273 -16.06 1.83 4.15
CA PHE A 273 -15.29 1.83 5.39
C PHE A 273 -14.93 3.25 5.86
N ILE A 274 -14.38 4.09 5.00
CA ILE A 274 -14.04 5.47 5.35
C ILE A 274 -15.29 6.28 5.69
N ARG A 275 -16.39 6.09 4.97
CA ARG A 275 -17.69 6.70 5.29
C ARG A 275 -18.13 6.35 6.71
N GLN A 276 -18.10 5.07 7.08
CA GLN A 276 -18.47 4.61 8.42
C GLN A 276 -17.58 5.20 9.51
N ILE A 277 -16.28 5.28 9.29
CA ILE A 277 -15.35 5.94 10.24
C ILE A 277 -15.76 7.40 10.45
N ARG A 278 -15.98 8.13 9.35
CA ARG A 278 -16.36 9.54 9.39
C ARG A 278 -17.68 9.77 10.15
N GLU A 279 -18.71 8.99 9.86
CA GLU A 279 -20.01 9.07 10.55
C GLU A 279 -19.86 8.84 12.06
N LYS A 280 -19.09 7.83 12.46
CA LYS A 280 -18.81 7.55 13.87
C LYS A 280 -18.00 8.66 14.53
N TYR A 281 -17.02 9.21 13.82
CA TYR A 281 -16.21 10.34 14.31
C TYR A 281 -17.09 11.58 14.56
N VAL A 282 -17.93 11.97 13.59
CA VAL A 282 -18.87 13.11 13.73
C VAL A 282 -19.82 12.88 14.91
N THR A 283 -20.37 11.70 15.03
CA THR A 283 -21.26 11.33 16.15
C THR A 283 -20.54 11.45 17.50
N TYR A 284 -19.32 10.95 17.61
CA TYR A 284 -18.51 11.04 18.81
C TYR A 284 -18.14 12.49 19.16
N ALA A 285 -17.74 13.29 18.18
CA ALA A 285 -17.42 14.70 18.35
C ALA A 285 -18.63 15.48 18.87
N ASN A 286 -19.81 15.25 18.31
CA ASN A 286 -21.06 15.86 18.76
C ASN A 286 -21.41 15.45 20.20
N MET A 287 -21.29 14.18 20.55
CA MET A 287 -21.52 13.71 21.93
C MET A 287 -20.55 14.32 22.93
N ARG A 288 -19.29 14.51 22.54
CA ARG A 288 -18.27 15.14 23.39
C ARG A 288 -18.59 16.59 23.66
N MET A 289 -19.01 17.34 22.65
CA MET A 289 -19.43 18.75 22.81
C MET A 289 -20.62 18.87 23.74
N ILE A 290 -21.63 18.03 23.60
CA ILE A 290 -22.79 17.98 24.49
C ILE A 290 -22.37 17.73 25.94
N ARG A 291 -21.45 16.79 26.19
CA ARG A 291 -20.95 16.46 27.54
C ARG A 291 -20.14 17.59 28.17
N MET A 292 -19.43 18.38 27.37
CA MET A 292 -18.63 19.52 27.85
C MET A 292 -19.47 20.75 28.17
N GLY A 293 -20.81 20.71 27.96
CA GLY A 293 -21.71 21.83 28.20
C GLY A 293 -21.47 23.01 27.26
N GLU A 294 -20.66 22.79 26.23
CA GLU A 294 -20.55 23.75 25.14
C GLU A 294 -21.91 23.79 24.46
N LYS A 295 -22.61 24.92 24.60
CA LYS A 295 -23.76 25.16 23.73
C LYS A 295 -23.34 24.88 22.31
N LYS A 296 -24.21 24.26 21.50
CA LYS A 296 -24.11 24.27 20.03
C LYS A 296 -23.78 25.71 19.64
N SER A 297 -22.53 26.11 19.76
CA SER A 297 -22.11 27.42 19.38
C SER A 297 -21.85 27.35 17.91
N ASP A 298 -22.43 28.23 17.21
CA ASP A 298 -22.31 28.80 15.87
C ASP A 298 -21.30 28.21 14.84
N ILE A 299 -20.48 27.22 15.23
CA ILE A 299 -19.46 26.56 14.37
C ILE A 299 -20.01 25.29 13.71
N TYR A 300 -21.02 24.63 14.30
CA TYR A 300 -21.69 23.44 13.75
C TYR A 300 -23.22 23.51 13.98
N ASP A 301 -23.80 24.64 13.59
CA ASP A 301 -25.23 24.71 13.36
C ASP A 301 -25.59 23.71 12.23
N ASP A 302 -26.76 23.05 12.34
CA ASP A 302 -27.21 22.07 11.34
C ASP A 302 -27.21 22.69 9.92
N THR A 303 -27.44 24.00 9.80
CA THR A 303 -27.34 24.77 8.56
C THR A 303 -25.92 24.90 8.02
N TYR A 304 -24.89 24.99 8.88
CA TYR A 304 -23.50 24.98 8.45
C TYR A 304 -23.12 23.60 7.92
N VAL A 305 -23.44 22.54 8.68
CA VAL A 305 -23.18 21.16 8.28
C VAL A 305 -23.92 20.81 6.99
N GLU A 306 -25.21 21.18 6.87
CA GLU A 306 -25.98 20.98 5.63
C GLU A 306 -25.43 21.78 4.46
N ARG A 307 -24.94 23.01 4.69
CA ARG A 307 -24.33 23.82 3.65
C ARG A 307 -23.00 23.23 3.19
N GLU A 308 -22.12 22.83 4.12
CA GLU A 308 -20.84 22.20 3.81
C GLU A 308 -21.05 20.83 3.13
N LEU A 309 -21.96 20.01 3.63
CA LEU A 309 -22.37 18.77 2.96
C LEU A 309 -22.99 19.03 1.59
N GLY A 310 -23.75 20.10 1.45
CA GLY A 310 -24.32 20.53 0.16
C GLY A 310 -23.25 20.98 -0.84
N MET A 311 -22.20 21.66 -0.38
CA MET A 311 -21.06 22.05 -1.21
C MET A 311 -20.22 20.81 -1.58
N ILE A 312 -19.93 19.96 -0.62
CA ILE A 312 -19.22 18.69 -0.86
C ILE A 312 -20.00 17.84 -1.84
N LYS A 313 -21.31 17.69 -1.66
CA LYS A 313 -22.16 16.94 -2.58
C LYS A 313 -22.15 17.49 -4.00
N LYS A 314 -22.24 18.81 -4.17
CA LYS A 314 -22.15 19.47 -5.49
C LYS A 314 -20.79 19.25 -6.13
N LEU A 315 -19.71 19.37 -5.35
CA LEU A 315 -18.35 19.12 -5.83
C LEU A 315 -18.22 17.68 -6.30
N MET A 316 -18.76 16.74 -5.53
CA MET A 316 -18.77 15.33 -5.84
C MET A 316 -19.58 14.97 -7.07
N ASP A 317 -20.79 15.54 -7.23
CA ASP A 317 -21.61 15.37 -8.43
C ASP A 317 -20.84 15.84 -9.68
N THR A 318 -20.04 16.90 -9.54
CA THR A 318 -19.17 17.40 -10.60
C THR A 318 -18.04 16.42 -10.90
N ILE A 319 -17.32 15.96 -9.86
CA ILE A 319 -16.21 14.98 -9.99
C ILE A 319 -16.71 13.65 -10.57
N ILE A 320 -17.86 13.15 -10.12
CA ILE A 320 -18.46 11.93 -10.64
C ILE A 320 -18.76 12.09 -12.14
N LYS A 321 -19.36 13.21 -12.51
CA LYS A 321 -19.68 13.50 -13.93
C LYS A 321 -18.42 13.60 -14.77
N GLU A 322 -17.39 14.29 -14.31
CA GLU A 322 -16.09 14.39 -14.99
C GLU A 322 -15.42 13.01 -15.12
N ASN A 323 -15.46 12.18 -14.07
CA ASN A 323 -14.97 10.82 -14.09
C ASN A 323 -15.72 9.92 -15.09
N GLU A 324 -17.05 10.06 -15.21
CA GLU A 324 -17.84 9.34 -16.20
C GLU A 324 -17.50 9.81 -17.63
N GLU A 325 -17.32 11.11 -17.83
CA GLU A 325 -16.90 11.67 -19.12
C GLU A 325 -15.51 11.21 -19.52
N LEU A 326 -14.56 11.12 -18.57
CA LEU A 326 -13.21 10.61 -18.78
C LEU A 326 -13.20 9.10 -19.05
N ARG A 327 -13.97 8.29 -18.30
CA ARG A 327 -14.14 6.86 -18.57
C ARG A 327 -14.65 6.58 -19.98
N ASN A 328 -15.51 7.44 -20.49
CA ASN A 328 -16.06 7.31 -21.85
C ASN A 328 -15.08 7.80 -22.94
N LYS A 329 -14.07 8.61 -22.58
CA LYS A 329 -13.05 9.14 -23.50
C LYS A 329 -11.75 8.33 -23.51
N THR A 330 -11.43 7.60 -22.44
CA THR A 330 -10.23 6.77 -22.39
C THR A 330 -10.46 5.48 -23.19
N THR A 331 -9.77 5.37 -24.31
CA THR A 331 -9.52 4.08 -24.96
C THR A 331 -8.80 3.17 -23.97
N PRO A 332 -9.19 1.89 -23.84
CA PRO A 332 -8.43 0.95 -23.01
C PRO A 332 -6.97 0.96 -23.46
N ILE A 333 -6.06 1.18 -22.53
CA ILE A 333 -4.61 1.11 -22.78
C ILE A 333 -4.35 -0.27 -23.39
N PRO A 334 -3.78 -0.37 -24.60
CA PRO A 334 -3.48 -1.66 -25.18
C PRO A 334 -2.46 -2.37 -24.29
N PRO A 335 -2.62 -3.68 -24.07
CA PRO A 335 -1.63 -4.47 -23.34
C PRO A 335 -0.28 -4.34 -24.05
N PRO A 336 0.84 -4.42 -23.30
CA PRO A 336 2.15 -4.48 -23.93
C PRO A 336 2.15 -5.62 -24.96
N PRO A 337 2.66 -5.40 -26.17
CA PRO A 337 2.65 -6.42 -27.20
C PRO A 337 3.44 -7.63 -26.72
N ILE A 338 2.79 -8.79 -26.66
CA ILE A 338 3.42 -10.08 -26.27
C ILE A 338 4.66 -10.36 -27.12
N ASP A 339 4.66 -9.89 -28.38
CA ASP A 339 5.80 -10.00 -29.29
C ASP A 339 7.05 -9.22 -28.88
N LEU A 340 6.89 -8.13 -28.10
CA LEU A 340 8.03 -7.40 -27.52
C LEU A 340 8.64 -8.16 -26.35
N LEU A 341 7.82 -8.78 -25.51
CA LEU A 341 8.29 -9.61 -24.39
C LEU A 341 9.00 -10.88 -24.87
N ARG A 342 8.62 -11.42 -26.03
CA ARG A 342 9.28 -12.59 -26.66
C ARG A 342 10.59 -12.25 -27.38
N LYS A 343 10.76 -11.03 -27.94
CA LYS A 343 11.95 -10.69 -28.75
C LYS A 343 13.22 -10.48 -27.95
N GLU A 344 13.15 -10.11 -26.67
CA GLU A 344 14.34 -9.90 -25.85
C GLU A 344 14.81 -11.15 -25.09
N GLY A 345 13.95 -12.17 -24.94
CA GLY A 345 14.31 -13.46 -24.31
C GLY A 345 15.10 -14.42 -25.20
N ILE A 346 15.29 -14.11 -26.50
CA ILE A 346 16.00 -14.99 -27.46
C ILE A 346 17.19 -14.25 -28.02
N LYS A 347 18.21 -14.03 -27.21
CA LYS A 347 19.60 -14.07 -27.69
C LYS A 347 20.16 -15.43 -27.32
N GLU A 348 19.85 -16.43 -28.13
CA GLU A 348 20.61 -17.65 -28.17
C GLU A 348 22.05 -17.31 -28.55
N ASN A 349 22.97 -17.62 -27.64
CA ASN A 349 24.39 -17.70 -27.94
C ASN A 349 24.55 -18.78 -29.04
N GLY A 350 24.89 -18.36 -30.26
CA GLY A 350 25.52 -19.16 -31.28
C GLY A 350 27.03 -19.01 -31.24
#